data_10c08d084ab389ab4df7c2e296c5b3f4
#
_entry.id   10c08d084ab389ab4df7c2e296c5b3f4
#
_cell.length_a   1.000
_cell.length_b   1.000
_cell.length_c   1.000
_cell.angle_alpha   90.00
_cell.angle_beta   90.00
_cell.angle_gamma   90.00
#
_symmetry.space_group_name_H-M   'P 1'
#
loop_
_entity.id
_entity.type
_entity.pdbx_description
1 polymer ?
#
loop_
_entity_poly.entity_id
_entity_poly.type
_entity_poly.pdbx_seq_one_letter_code
_entity_poly.pdbx_strand_id
1 'polypeptide(L)'
;MVAEVRRELGGKVGHAGTLDPFATGLLLVLVGQATRAQRFFMALPKTYRTVARLGWTSDTGDRDGVLTHTGRVPEALTIPVGEIMQRPPAYSAVKVGGERLYARARRGEAVEGEPRRVTVHRAELLWQREDRAAFEIECSSGTYVRQLVTALGDAYCDELERTAVGEFRLDDAGRSVPLEEALSFLPAVELDADRVGPTLNGLSTESGAEGEAVRMVHGGDLLAIGRGDGSVLKPYVVFPG
;
A
#
# COMPACT_ATOMS: atom_id res chain seq x y z
N MET A 1 -2.39 1.99 17.06
CA MET A 1 -1.14 2.46 16.42
C MET A 1 -1.21 3.91 15.92
N VAL A 2 -1.89 4.30 14.80
CA VAL A 2 -1.88 5.72 14.30
C VAL A 2 -2.34 6.73 15.35
N ALA A 3 -3.42 6.43 16.10
CA ALA A 3 -3.91 7.28 17.18
C ALA A 3 -2.93 7.36 18.37
N GLU A 4 -2.20 6.32 18.62
CA GLU A 4 -1.16 6.20 19.64
C GLU A 4 0.06 7.06 19.27
N VAL A 5 0.60 6.90 18.07
CA VAL A 5 1.68 7.73 17.55
C VAL A 5 1.30 9.22 17.56
N ARG A 6 0.05 9.55 17.20
CA ARG A 6 -0.45 10.94 17.27
C ARG A 6 -0.48 11.48 18.70
N ARG A 7 -0.80 10.63 19.68
CA ARG A 7 -0.83 11.01 21.10
C ARG A 7 0.58 11.25 21.64
N GLU A 8 1.54 10.42 21.20
CA GLU A 8 2.93 10.49 21.67
C GLU A 8 3.72 11.62 21.03
N LEU A 9 3.63 11.75 19.70
CA LEU A 9 4.44 12.70 18.95
C LEU A 9 3.74 14.03 18.65
N GLY A 10 2.42 14.08 18.83
CA GLY A 10 1.62 15.25 18.47
C GLY A 10 1.52 15.49 16.97
N GLY A 11 0.80 16.56 16.57
CA GLY A 11 0.75 17.05 15.22
C GLY A 11 0.00 16.15 14.23
N LYS A 12 0.30 16.34 12.93
CA LYS A 12 -0.34 15.61 11.84
C LYS A 12 0.29 14.23 11.68
N VAL A 13 -0.52 13.19 11.72
CA VAL A 13 -0.10 11.80 11.55
C VAL A 13 -1.00 11.14 10.50
N GLY A 14 -0.38 10.45 9.54
CA GLY A 14 -1.01 9.64 8.51
C GLY A 14 -0.38 8.26 8.39
N HIS A 15 -0.87 7.43 7.48
CA HIS A 15 -0.28 6.11 7.20
C HIS A 15 -0.32 5.81 5.70
N ALA A 16 0.57 4.94 5.23
CA ALA A 16 0.69 4.58 3.83
C ALA A 16 0.05 3.22 3.50
N GLY A 17 -1.27 3.15 3.60
CA GLY A 17 -2.07 1.97 3.26
C GLY A 17 -2.62 1.23 4.47
N THR A 18 -3.95 1.18 4.56
CA THR A 18 -4.69 0.47 5.61
C THR A 18 -4.41 -1.03 5.53
N LEU A 19 -4.27 -1.67 6.67
CA LEU A 19 -4.37 -3.13 6.82
C LEU A 19 -5.84 -3.51 7.03
N ASP A 20 -6.23 -4.69 6.57
CA ASP A 20 -7.52 -5.27 6.93
C ASP A 20 -7.59 -5.50 8.46
N PRO A 21 -8.77 -5.46 9.10
CA PRO A 21 -8.87 -5.53 10.57
C PRO A 21 -8.22 -6.78 11.19
N PHE A 22 -8.34 -7.93 10.51
CA PHE A 22 -7.76 -9.19 10.97
C PHE A 22 -6.27 -9.33 10.64
N ALA A 23 -5.73 -8.47 9.75
CA ALA A 23 -4.35 -8.53 9.29
C ALA A 23 -3.38 -7.88 10.28
N THR A 24 -2.15 -8.37 10.26
CA THR A 24 -1.03 -7.89 11.05
C THR A 24 0.11 -7.36 10.17
N GLY A 25 1.20 -6.94 10.78
CA GLY A 25 2.46 -6.63 10.11
C GLY A 25 2.71 -5.13 9.90
N LEU A 26 3.52 -4.82 8.90
CA LEU A 26 4.13 -3.50 8.69
C LEU A 26 3.11 -2.43 8.29
N LEU A 27 3.08 -1.34 9.03
CA LEU A 27 2.36 -0.11 8.68
C LEU A 27 3.32 1.08 8.71
N LEU A 28 3.54 1.71 7.56
CA LEU A 28 4.30 2.95 7.51
C LEU A 28 3.44 4.10 8.05
N VAL A 29 3.92 4.71 9.13
CA VAL A 29 3.29 5.86 9.78
C VAL A 29 4.07 7.12 9.42
N LEU A 30 3.39 8.13 8.93
CA LEU A 30 3.96 9.39 8.47
C LEU A 30 3.63 10.50 9.46
N VAL A 31 4.63 11.22 9.92
CA VAL A 31 4.50 12.25 10.96
C VAL A 31 4.83 13.63 10.39
N GLY A 32 4.07 14.64 10.77
CA GLY A 32 4.31 16.02 10.39
C GLY A 32 4.33 16.23 8.87
N GLN A 33 5.41 16.80 8.36
CA GLN A 33 5.61 17.09 6.94
C GLN A 33 5.62 15.83 6.06
N ALA A 34 6.05 14.67 6.58
CA ALA A 34 6.05 13.41 5.85
C ALA A 34 4.65 13.02 5.33
N THR A 35 3.58 13.49 5.97
CA THR A 35 2.19 13.26 5.51
C THR A 35 1.92 13.86 4.12
N ARG A 36 2.70 14.84 3.67
CA ARG A 36 2.60 15.43 2.32
C ARG A 36 3.09 14.47 1.24
N ALA A 37 3.99 13.55 1.61
CA ALA A 37 4.55 12.51 0.74
C ALA A 37 3.73 11.20 0.73
N GLN A 38 2.61 11.13 1.47
CA GLN A 38 1.82 9.90 1.67
C GLN A 38 1.53 9.12 0.38
N ARG A 39 1.20 9.80 -0.70
CA ARG A 39 0.83 9.18 -1.99
C ARG A 39 1.96 8.34 -2.58
N PHE A 40 3.23 8.74 -2.40
CA PHE A 40 4.37 8.02 -2.94
C PHE A 40 4.57 6.69 -2.21
N PHE A 41 4.48 6.70 -0.88
CA PHE A 41 4.52 5.47 -0.07
C PHE A 41 3.31 4.55 -0.32
N MET A 42 2.12 5.13 -0.54
CA MET A 42 0.93 4.36 -0.88
C MET A 42 1.07 3.63 -2.22
N ALA A 43 1.78 4.21 -3.19
CA ALA A 43 1.99 3.63 -4.52
C ALA A 43 2.97 2.43 -4.52
N LEU A 44 3.85 2.31 -3.52
CA LEU A 44 4.82 1.23 -3.44
C LEU A 44 4.14 -0.16 -3.46
N PRO A 45 4.79 -1.19 -4.04
CA PRO A 45 4.32 -2.57 -3.94
C PRO A 45 4.32 -3.04 -2.48
N LYS A 46 3.54 -4.07 -2.19
CA LYS A 46 3.41 -4.67 -0.87
C LYS A 46 3.69 -6.16 -0.96
N THR A 47 4.40 -6.69 0.04
CA THR A 47 4.59 -8.13 0.22
C THR A 47 3.79 -8.61 1.43
N TYR A 48 3.12 -9.73 1.24
CA TYR A 48 2.30 -10.36 2.26
C TYR A 48 2.67 -11.82 2.42
N ARG A 49 2.59 -12.31 3.66
CA ARG A 49 2.44 -13.73 3.96
C ARG A 49 1.00 -13.98 4.35
N THR A 50 0.41 -15.01 3.79
CA THR A 50 -0.98 -15.38 4.06
C THR A 50 -1.12 -16.88 4.24
N VAL A 51 -2.04 -17.29 5.13
CA VAL A 51 -2.47 -18.67 5.26
C VAL A 51 -3.91 -18.75 4.76
N ALA A 52 -4.11 -19.58 3.75
CA ALA A 52 -5.44 -19.94 3.24
C ALA A 52 -5.99 -21.13 4.01
N ARG A 53 -7.26 -21.10 4.39
CA ARG A 53 -8.03 -22.25 4.87
C ARG A 53 -8.78 -22.83 3.69
N LEU A 54 -8.55 -24.12 3.39
CA LEU A 54 -9.08 -24.83 2.23
C LEU A 54 -10.29 -25.66 2.62
N GLY A 55 -11.23 -25.88 1.68
CA GLY A 55 -12.47 -26.62 1.94
C GLY A 55 -13.51 -25.84 2.75
N TRP A 56 -13.35 -24.53 2.79
CA TRP A 56 -14.23 -23.58 3.48
C TRP A 56 -14.48 -22.34 2.62
N THR A 57 -15.60 -21.68 2.83
CA THR A 57 -15.89 -20.35 2.28
C THR A 57 -16.16 -19.34 3.39
N SER A 58 -15.96 -18.06 3.10
CA SER A 58 -16.29 -16.92 3.97
C SER A 58 -16.97 -15.86 3.13
N ASP A 59 -18.00 -15.22 3.65
CA ASP A 59 -18.72 -14.13 2.98
C ASP A 59 -17.89 -12.83 2.88
N THR A 60 -16.90 -12.65 3.76
CA THR A 60 -15.93 -11.56 3.72
C THR A 60 -14.62 -11.92 2.99
N GLY A 61 -14.42 -13.22 2.72
CA GLY A 61 -13.20 -13.79 2.19
C GLY A 61 -12.06 -13.91 3.22
N ASP A 62 -12.35 -13.66 4.51
CA ASP A 62 -11.42 -13.77 5.63
C ASP A 62 -12.07 -14.47 6.83
N ARG A 63 -11.30 -14.70 7.89
CA ARG A 63 -11.74 -15.41 9.10
C ARG A 63 -12.80 -14.70 9.93
N ASP A 64 -13.01 -13.40 9.73
CA ASP A 64 -13.97 -12.59 10.50
C ASP A 64 -15.40 -12.68 9.93
N GLY A 65 -15.56 -13.31 8.74
CA GLY A 65 -16.84 -13.50 8.09
C GLY A 65 -17.61 -14.73 8.59
N VAL A 66 -18.77 -14.98 7.98
CA VAL A 66 -19.55 -16.18 8.20
C VAL A 66 -18.90 -17.34 7.46
N LEU A 67 -18.38 -18.31 8.21
CA LEU A 67 -17.63 -19.43 7.68
C LEU A 67 -18.56 -20.61 7.36
N THR A 68 -18.41 -21.21 6.17
CA THR A 68 -19.15 -22.41 5.76
C THR A 68 -18.18 -23.51 5.35
N HIS A 69 -18.26 -24.66 6.01
CA HIS A 69 -17.48 -25.84 5.64
C HIS A 69 -18.08 -26.50 4.41
N THR A 70 -17.31 -26.66 3.36
CA THR A 70 -17.73 -27.31 2.12
C THR A 70 -17.08 -28.66 1.91
N GLY A 71 -15.92 -28.90 2.52
CA GLY A 71 -15.10 -30.10 2.33
C GLY A 71 -14.42 -30.22 0.96
N ARG A 72 -14.64 -29.24 0.08
CA ARG A 72 -14.06 -29.22 -1.28
C ARG A 72 -12.72 -28.50 -1.27
N VAL A 73 -11.64 -29.24 -1.13
CA VAL A 73 -10.29 -28.68 -1.20
C VAL A 73 -9.93 -28.40 -2.66
N PRO A 74 -9.48 -27.17 -3.01
CA PRO A 74 -9.03 -26.85 -4.37
C PRO A 74 -7.88 -27.76 -4.83
N GLU A 75 -7.97 -28.27 -6.06
CA GLU A 75 -6.94 -29.14 -6.65
C GLU A 75 -5.67 -28.37 -7.01
N ALA A 76 -5.81 -27.12 -7.48
CA ALA A 76 -4.71 -26.26 -7.86
C ALA A 76 -4.58 -25.08 -6.89
N LEU A 77 -3.41 -24.95 -6.26
CA LEU A 77 -3.07 -23.86 -5.34
C LEU A 77 -2.17 -22.84 -6.04
N THR A 78 -2.63 -22.31 -7.18
CA THR A 78 -1.87 -21.37 -8.00
C THR A 78 -2.54 -20.00 -7.99
N ILE A 79 -1.84 -18.99 -7.49
CA ILE A 79 -2.25 -17.59 -7.58
C ILE A 79 -1.67 -17.02 -8.88
N PRO A 80 -2.50 -16.39 -9.74
CA PRO A 80 -2.02 -15.85 -11.02
C PRO A 80 -1.03 -14.70 -10.81
N VAL A 81 0.05 -14.69 -11.58
CA VAL A 81 1.04 -13.61 -11.65
C VAL A 81 0.79 -12.77 -12.90
N GLY A 82 1.06 -11.47 -12.81
CA GLY A 82 0.82 -10.50 -13.87
C GLY A 82 -0.35 -9.58 -13.58
N GLU A 83 -0.85 -8.93 -14.63
CA GLU A 83 -2.02 -8.03 -14.55
C GLU A 83 -3.32 -8.83 -14.47
N ILE A 84 -4.13 -8.52 -13.48
CA ILE A 84 -5.46 -9.11 -13.28
C ILE A 84 -6.51 -8.03 -13.03
N MET A 85 -7.76 -8.34 -13.35
CA MET A 85 -8.89 -7.52 -12.96
C MET A 85 -9.42 -8.01 -11.62
N GLN A 86 -9.45 -7.15 -10.62
CA GLN A 86 -9.93 -7.48 -9.29
C GLN A 86 -11.05 -6.54 -8.87
N ARG A 87 -12.17 -7.09 -8.42
CA ARG A 87 -13.27 -6.33 -7.86
C ARG A 87 -13.02 -6.12 -6.35
N PRO A 88 -12.98 -4.85 -5.87
CA PRO A 88 -12.83 -4.61 -4.44
C PRO A 88 -13.94 -5.31 -3.64
N PRO A 89 -13.61 -5.99 -2.52
CA PRO A 89 -14.61 -6.61 -1.67
C PRO A 89 -15.53 -5.54 -1.05
N ALA A 90 -16.77 -5.92 -0.71
CA ALA A 90 -17.73 -5.02 -0.06
C ALA A 90 -17.17 -4.40 1.23
N TYR A 91 -16.42 -5.20 2.00
CA TYR A 91 -15.71 -4.74 3.19
C TYR A 91 -14.33 -4.17 2.84
N SER A 92 -14.33 -3.01 2.17
CA SER A 92 -13.10 -2.30 1.78
C SER A 92 -13.17 -0.80 2.06
N ALA A 93 -11.99 -0.15 2.11
CA ALA A 93 -11.87 1.30 2.29
C ALA A 93 -12.14 2.12 1.01
N VAL A 94 -12.45 1.46 -0.11
CA VAL A 94 -12.78 2.10 -1.38
C VAL A 94 -14.03 2.95 -1.22
N LYS A 95 -14.04 4.15 -1.83
CA LYS A 95 -15.20 5.02 -1.86
C LYS A 95 -15.96 4.85 -3.17
N VAL A 96 -17.27 4.71 -3.07
CA VAL A 96 -18.22 4.72 -4.20
C VAL A 96 -19.27 5.77 -3.89
N GLY A 97 -19.44 6.74 -4.77
CA GLY A 97 -20.39 7.86 -4.54
C GLY A 97 -20.01 8.73 -3.31
N GLY A 98 -18.72 8.81 -2.95
CA GLY A 98 -18.23 9.60 -1.81
C GLY A 98 -18.21 8.87 -0.47
N GLU A 99 -18.90 7.73 -0.35
CA GLU A 99 -18.94 6.91 0.87
C GLU A 99 -18.09 5.64 0.75
N ARG A 100 -17.51 5.20 1.87
CA ARG A 100 -16.68 3.99 1.89
C ARG A 100 -17.53 2.73 1.80
N LEU A 101 -17.12 1.75 0.99
CA LEU A 101 -17.86 0.50 0.77
C LEU A 101 -18.17 -0.23 2.09
N TYR A 102 -17.22 -0.30 3.03
CA TYR A 102 -17.46 -0.97 4.32
C TYR A 102 -18.59 -0.32 5.14
N ALA A 103 -18.78 0.99 5.03
CA ALA A 103 -19.85 1.69 5.76
C ALA A 103 -21.23 1.32 5.19
N ARG A 104 -21.32 1.16 3.88
CA ARG A 104 -22.53 0.72 3.17
C ARG A 104 -22.81 -0.77 3.44
N ALA A 105 -21.79 -1.61 3.36
CA ALA A 105 -21.92 -3.04 3.64
C ALA A 105 -22.44 -3.32 5.07
N ARG A 106 -21.99 -2.54 6.07
CA ARG A 106 -22.52 -2.64 7.46
C ARG A 106 -24.00 -2.27 7.59
N ARG A 107 -24.57 -1.50 6.67
CA ARG A 107 -26.01 -1.20 6.61
C ARG A 107 -26.80 -2.24 5.81
N GLY A 108 -26.15 -3.33 5.35
CA GLY A 108 -26.77 -4.37 4.54
C GLY A 108 -26.98 -3.98 3.08
N GLU A 109 -26.36 -2.90 2.61
CA GLU A 109 -26.41 -2.51 1.21
C GLU A 109 -25.49 -3.39 0.37
N ALA A 110 -26.04 -4.09 -0.63
CA ALA A 110 -25.25 -4.83 -1.61
C ALA A 110 -24.57 -3.85 -2.58
N VAL A 111 -23.36 -3.45 -2.26
CA VAL A 111 -22.56 -2.53 -3.09
C VAL A 111 -21.27 -3.19 -3.49
N GLU A 112 -21.08 -3.30 -4.78
CA GLU A 112 -19.84 -3.78 -5.36
C GLU A 112 -19.00 -2.60 -5.87
N GLY A 113 -17.70 -2.67 -5.66
CA GLY A 113 -16.75 -1.73 -6.26
C GLY A 113 -16.54 -2.06 -7.75
N GLU A 114 -16.25 -1.03 -8.56
CA GLU A 114 -15.85 -1.23 -9.95
C GLU A 114 -14.57 -2.08 -10.04
N PRO A 115 -14.52 -3.06 -10.97
CA PRO A 115 -13.31 -3.83 -11.22
C PRO A 115 -12.15 -2.90 -11.57
N ARG A 116 -11.00 -3.18 -11.00
CA ARG A 116 -9.79 -2.41 -11.28
C ARG A 116 -8.62 -3.33 -11.58
N ARG A 117 -7.71 -2.81 -12.40
CA ARG A 117 -6.48 -3.48 -12.74
C ARG A 117 -5.53 -3.43 -11.54
N VAL A 118 -4.99 -4.58 -11.18
CA VAL A 118 -3.93 -4.74 -10.19
C VAL A 118 -2.88 -5.70 -10.74
N THR A 119 -1.68 -5.68 -10.18
CA THR A 119 -0.58 -6.54 -10.63
C THR A 119 -0.12 -7.41 -9.47
N VAL A 120 -0.07 -8.71 -9.68
CA VAL A 120 0.65 -9.64 -8.81
C VAL A 120 2.05 -9.80 -9.39
N HIS A 121 3.06 -9.27 -8.72
CA HIS A 121 4.44 -9.32 -9.18
C HIS A 121 5.06 -10.70 -8.96
N ARG A 122 4.75 -11.32 -7.82
CA ARG A 122 5.20 -12.66 -7.43
C ARG A 122 4.16 -13.31 -6.53
N ALA A 123 3.96 -14.60 -6.70
CA ALA A 123 3.19 -15.45 -5.79
C ALA A 123 3.88 -16.80 -5.67
N GLU A 124 4.15 -17.22 -4.45
CA GLU A 124 4.85 -18.44 -4.14
C GLU A 124 4.10 -19.23 -3.09
N LEU A 125 3.85 -20.51 -3.36
CA LEU A 125 3.34 -21.45 -2.36
C LEU A 125 4.49 -21.87 -1.45
N LEU A 126 4.44 -21.45 -0.20
CA LEU A 126 5.49 -21.75 0.79
C LEU A 126 5.35 -23.18 1.34
N TRP A 127 4.12 -23.58 1.66
CA TRP A 127 3.77 -24.93 2.12
C TRP A 127 2.28 -25.18 2.00
N GLN A 128 1.93 -26.46 1.93
CA GLN A 128 0.58 -26.98 2.05
C GLN A 128 0.56 -28.11 3.09
N ARG A 129 -0.39 -28.10 3.99
CA ARG A 129 -0.59 -29.12 5.01
C ARG A 129 -2.08 -29.29 5.27
N GLU A 130 -2.59 -30.49 5.07
CA GLU A 130 -4.01 -30.79 5.27
C GLU A 130 -4.92 -29.79 4.53
N ASP A 131 -5.70 -29.03 5.27
CA ASP A 131 -6.66 -28.04 4.80
C ASP A 131 -6.11 -26.59 4.89
N ARG A 132 -4.79 -26.41 4.93
CA ARG A 132 -4.12 -25.11 4.97
C ARG A 132 -3.00 -25.02 3.93
N ALA A 133 -2.83 -23.82 3.38
CA ALA A 133 -1.72 -23.50 2.50
C ALA A 133 -1.22 -22.09 2.78
N ALA A 134 0.10 -21.91 2.80
CA ALA A 134 0.69 -20.59 2.99
C ALA A 134 1.32 -20.08 1.69
N PHE A 135 1.15 -18.80 1.46
CA PHE A 135 1.70 -18.11 0.29
C PHE A 135 2.51 -16.88 0.72
N GLU A 136 3.53 -16.55 -0.07
CA GLU A 136 4.12 -15.23 -0.09
C GLU A 136 3.73 -14.55 -1.41
N ILE A 137 3.19 -13.33 -1.30
CA ILE A 137 2.61 -12.60 -2.44
C ILE A 137 3.16 -11.19 -2.45
N GLU A 138 3.78 -10.79 -3.55
CA GLU A 138 4.14 -9.41 -3.84
C GLU A 138 3.20 -8.84 -4.88
N CYS A 139 2.58 -7.70 -4.59
CA CYS A 139 1.55 -7.14 -5.45
C CYS A 139 1.53 -5.60 -5.43
N SER A 140 0.93 -5.03 -6.46
CA SER A 140 0.73 -3.59 -6.57
C SER A 140 -0.17 -3.04 -5.46
N SER A 141 -0.06 -1.75 -5.21
CA SER A 141 -0.97 -1.03 -4.33
C SER A 141 -2.44 -1.28 -4.72
N GLY A 142 -3.26 -1.49 -3.71
CA GLY A 142 -4.68 -1.68 -3.90
C GLY A 142 -5.12 -3.11 -4.22
N THR A 143 -4.22 -4.06 -4.30
CA THR A 143 -4.55 -5.49 -4.42
C THR A 143 -5.14 -6.01 -3.09
N TYR A 144 -6.20 -6.79 -3.17
CA TYR A 144 -6.80 -7.51 -2.04
C TYR A 144 -6.35 -8.96 -2.04
N VAL A 145 -5.46 -9.31 -1.12
CA VAL A 145 -4.95 -10.68 -0.97
C VAL A 145 -6.07 -11.66 -0.66
N ARG A 146 -7.08 -11.24 0.11
CA ARG A 146 -8.30 -12.05 0.37
C ARG A 146 -8.95 -12.54 -0.93
N GLN A 147 -9.06 -11.66 -1.93
CA GLN A 147 -9.65 -12.00 -3.21
C GLN A 147 -8.77 -12.95 -4.03
N LEU A 148 -7.44 -12.90 -3.86
CA LEU A 148 -6.53 -13.87 -4.49
C LEU A 148 -6.70 -15.26 -3.87
N VAL A 149 -6.88 -15.31 -2.55
CA VAL A 149 -7.12 -16.58 -1.83
C VAL A 149 -8.48 -17.17 -2.20
N THR A 150 -9.56 -16.36 -2.20
CA THR A 150 -10.89 -16.87 -2.58
C THR A 150 -10.97 -17.31 -4.04
N ALA A 151 -10.13 -16.76 -4.92
CA ALA A 151 -10.04 -17.18 -6.32
C ALA A 151 -9.43 -18.59 -6.50
N LEU A 152 -8.80 -19.16 -5.48
CA LEU A 152 -8.36 -20.56 -5.50
C LEU A 152 -9.55 -21.56 -5.54
N GLY A 153 -10.74 -21.11 -5.12
CA GLY A 153 -11.93 -21.94 -4.97
C GLY A 153 -12.52 -21.86 -3.56
N ASP A 154 -12.94 -22.99 -2.99
CA ASP A 154 -13.46 -23.02 -1.61
C ASP A 154 -12.30 -22.82 -0.61
N ALA A 155 -11.90 -21.56 -0.45
CA ALA A 155 -10.84 -21.11 0.43
C ALA A 155 -11.13 -19.70 0.96
N TYR A 156 -10.64 -19.39 2.15
CA TYR A 156 -10.63 -18.02 2.70
C TYR A 156 -9.27 -17.68 3.32
N CYS A 157 -9.00 -16.40 3.45
CA CYS A 157 -7.78 -15.87 4.07
C CYS A 157 -7.89 -15.98 5.60
N ASP A 158 -7.20 -16.95 6.19
CA ASP A 158 -7.22 -17.24 7.63
C ASP A 158 -6.24 -16.31 8.38
N GLU A 159 -5.03 -16.16 7.81
CA GLU A 159 -4.00 -15.26 8.35
C GLU A 159 -3.46 -14.37 7.24
N LEU A 160 -3.16 -13.13 7.58
CA LEU A 160 -2.59 -12.15 6.67
C LEU A 160 -1.62 -11.26 7.41
N GLU A 161 -0.36 -11.26 6.98
CA GLU A 161 0.68 -10.41 7.51
C GLU A 161 1.35 -9.63 6.37
N ARG A 162 1.41 -8.29 6.48
CA ARG A 162 2.19 -7.49 5.55
C ARG A 162 3.64 -7.42 6.01
N THR A 163 4.52 -8.08 5.27
CA THR A 163 5.95 -8.18 5.60
C THR A 163 6.80 -7.07 5.01
N ALA A 164 6.30 -6.43 3.91
CA ALA A 164 7.02 -5.31 3.30
C ALA A 164 6.11 -4.28 2.62
N VAL A 165 6.62 -3.06 2.48
CA VAL A 165 6.09 -1.94 1.66
C VAL A 165 7.28 -1.34 0.92
N GLY A 166 7.42 -1.63 -0.39
CA GLY A 166 8.63 -1.29 -1.14
C GLY A 166 9.86 -1.90 -0.49
N GLU A 167 10.82 -1.06 -0.13
CA GLU A 167 12.08 -1.45 0.52
C GLU A 167 11.95 -1.62 2.05
N PHE A 168 10.89 -1.08 2.65
CA PHE A 168 10.66 -1.18 4.10
C PHE A 168 10.24 -2.59 4.49
N ARG A 169 10.88 -3.16 5.51
CA ARG A 169 10.66 -4.52 5.99
C ARG A 169 10.03 -4.53 7.37
N LEU A 170 9.29 -5.58 7.68
CA LEU A 170 8.70 -5.77 9.01
C LEU A 170 9.77 -5.87 10.10
N ASP A 171 10.93 -6.45 9.78
CA ASP A 171 12.05 -6.59 10.71
C ASP A 171 12.66 -5.24 11.14
N ASP A 172 12.42 -4.18 10.35
CA ASP A 172 12.81 -2.81 10.69
C ASP A 172 11.73 -2.03 11.47
N ALA A 173 10.64 -2.68 11.86
CA ALA A 173 9.54 -2.01 12.55
C ALA A 173 10.01 -1.38 13.89
N GLY A 174 9.45 -0.21 14.20
CA GLY A 174 9.84 0.58 15.37
C GLY A 174 10.96 1.60 15.11
N ARG A 175 11.58 1.57 13.92
CA ARG A 175 12.60 2.57 13.53
C ARG A 175 11.93 3.85 13.02
N SER A 176 12.51 4.98 13.39
CA SER A 176 12.24 6.28 12.76
C SER A 176 13.24 6.50 11.63
N VAL A 177 12.74 6.84 10.44
CA VAL A 177 13.55 7.07 9.24
C VAL A 177 13.33 8.52 8.79
N PRO A 178 14.40 9.31 8.56
CA PRO A 178 14.30 10.65 7.98
C PRO A 178 13.58 10.62 6.62
N LEU A 179 12.82 11.68 6.31
CA LEU A 179 11.96 11.71 5.12
C LEU A 179 12.76 11.62 3.81
N GLU A 180 13.90 12.27 3.73
CA GLU A 180 14.81 12.26 2.59
C GLU A 180 15.36 10.84 2.32
N GLU A 181 15.71 10.10 3.38
CA GLU A 181 16.14 8.71 3.30
C GLU A 181 14.95 7.81 2.89
N ALA A 182 13.80 8.00 3.54
CA ALA A 182 12.60 7.22 3.28
C ALA A 182 12.08 7.37 1.84
N LEU A 183 12.40 8.47 1.15
CA LEU A 183 12.04 8.73 -0.25
C LEU A 183 13.16 8.39 -1.25
N SER A 184 14.23 7.69 -0.81
CA SER A 184 15.39 7.36 -1.67
C SER A 184 15.04 6.56 -2.92
N PHE A 185 13.90 5.88 -2.94
CA PHE A 185 13.36 5.19 -4.12
C PHE A 185 12.93 6.14 -5.26
N LEU A 186 12.78 7.45 -5.00
CA LEU A 186 12.53 8.46 -6.04
C LEU A 186 13.87 9.02 -6.54
N PRO A 187 14.00 9.28 -7.86
CA PRO A 187 15.15 9.97 -8.40
C PRO A 187 15.33 11.36 -7.75
N ALA A 188 16.56 11.85 -7.70
CA ALA A 188 16.89 13.13 -7.08
C ALA A 188 17.66 14.04 -8.04
N VAL A 189 17.45 15.35 -7.88
CA VAL A 189 18.21 16.42 -8.51
C VAL A 189 18.76 17.32 -7.41
N GLU A 190 20.08 17.47 -7.39
CA GLU A 190 20.76 18.46 -6.55
C GLU A 190 20.56 19.86 -7.15
N LEU A 191 20.14 20.80 -6.36
CA LEU A 191 19.91 22.18 -6.76
C LEU A 191 21.02 23.08 -6.28
N ASP A 192 21.36 24.09 -7.08
CA ASP A 192 22.25 25.18 -6.66
C ASP A 192 21.57 26.08 -5.61
N ALA A 193 22.36 26.75 -4.79
CA ALA A 193 21.88 27.57 -3.67
C ALA A 193 20.89 28.68 -4.10
N ASP A 194 21.06 29.26 -5.29
CA ASP A 194 20.17 30.28 -5.85
C ASP A 194 18.77 29.73 -6.21
N ARG A 195 18.64 28.43 -6.36
CA ARG A 195 17.35 27.72 -6.68
C ARG A 195 16.56 27.32 -5.44
N VAL A 196 17.18 27.32 -4.27
CA VAL A 196 16.53 26.88 -3.01
C VAL A 196 15.31 27.77 -2.71
N GLY A 197 15.47 29.08 -2.65
CA GLY A 197 14.38 30.01 -2.37
C GLY A 197 13.23 29.92 -3.38
N PRO A 198 13.50 30.00 -4.68
CA PRO A 198 12.49 29.82 -5.72
C PRO A 198 11.74 28.47 -5.58
N THR A 199 12.43 27.34 -5.35
CA THR A 199 11.81 26.02 -5.19
C THR A 199 10.89 25.96 -3.98
N LEU A 200 11.29 26.49 -2.84
CA LEU A 200 10.47 26.57 -1.64
C LEU A 200 9.20 27.41 -1.84
N ASN A 201 9.24 28.38 -2.77
CA ASN A 201 8.08 29.16 -3.19
C ASN A 201 7.26 28.53 -4.34
N GLY A 202 7.59 27.31 -4.73
CA GLY A 202 6.85 26.58 -5.76
C GLY A 202 7.20 26.99 -7.21
N LEU A 203 8.27 27.72 -7.41
CA LEU A 203 8.70 28.14 -8.74
C LEU A 203 9.48 27.01 -9.43
N SER A 204 9.28 26.90 -10.73
CA SER A 204 9.99 25.94 -11.57
C SER A 204 11.46 26.31 -11.74
N THR A 205 12.31 25.30 -11.97
CA THR A 205 13.72 25.48 -12.31
C THR A 205 14.06 24.74 -13.60
N GLU A 206 14.98 25.24 -14.38
CA GLU A 206 15.53 24.52 -15.53
C GLU A 206 16.26 23.27 -15.04
N SER A 207 15.98 22.15 -15.67
CA SER A 207 16.57 20.86 -15.32
C SER A 207 16.35 19.85 -16.44
N GLY A 208 17.36 19.04 -16.75
CA GLY A 208 17.22 17.90 -17.67
C GLY A 208 16.51 16.69 -17.05
N ALA A 209 15.98 16.82 -15.84
CA ALA A 209 15.30 15.70 -15.17
C ALA A 209 13.94 15.41 -15.79
N GLU A 210 13.64 14.13 -15.96
CA GLU A 210 12.34 13.61 -16.41
C GLU A 210 11.72 12.75 -15.31
N GLY A 211 10.40 12.81 -15.16
CA GLY A 211 9.66 11.94 -14.28
C GLY A 211 8.51 12.61 -13.54
N GLU A 212 7.54 11.81 -13.15
CA GLU A 212 6.33 12.25 -12.41
C GLU A 212 6.63 12.65 -10.96
N ALA A 213 7.74 12.15 -10.39
CA ALA A 213 8.15 12.44 -9.03
C ALA A 213 9.67 12.42 -8.91
N VAL A 214 10.27 13.58 -8.81
CA VAL A 214 11.72 13.82 -8.68
C VAL A 214 11.97 14.62 -7.41
N ARG A 215 12.83 14.12 -6.52
CA ARG A 215 13.27 14.86 -5.33
C ARG A 215 14.13 16.05 -5.75
N MET A 216 13.83 17.20 -5.22
CA MET A 216 14.62 18.42 -5.35
C MET A 216 15.35 18.61 -4.03
N VAL A 217 16.66 18.43 -4.03
CA VAL A 217 17.49 18.44 -2.83
C VAL A 217 18.58 19.50 -2.91
N HIS A 218 19.05 19.98 -1.76
CA HIS A 218 20.21 20.85 -1.66
C HIS A 218 20.99 20.55 -0.39
N GLY A 219 22.26 20.22 -0.54
CA GLY A 219 23.13 19.86 0.58
C GLY A 219 22.66 18.66 1.40
N GLY A 220 21.89 17.75 0.79
CA GLY A 220 21.28 16.59 1.45
C GLY A 220 19.87 16.84 1.98
N ASP A 221 19.41 18.09 2.05
CA ASP A 221 18.06 18.41 2.52
C ASP A 221 17.01 18.29 1.40
N LEU A 222 15.90 17.63 1.70
CA LEU A 222 14.75 17.52 0.80
C LEU A 222 13.92 18.81 0.81
N LEU A 223 13.95 19.56 -0.29
CA LEU A 223 13.20 20.81 -0.44
C LEU A 223 11.80 20.58 -1.00
N ALA A 224 11.69 19.74 -2.03
CA ALA A 224 10.45 19.51 -2.74
C ALA A 224 10.44 18.16 -3.48
N ILE A 225 9.25 17.76 -3.93
CA ILE A 225 9.09 16.77 -4.99
C ILE A 225 8.44 17.49 -6.17
N GLY A 226 9.06 17.39 -7.34
CA GLY A 226 8.64 18.02 -8.58
C GLY A 226 8.34 17.01 -9.68
N ARG A 227 7.71 17.51 -10.76
CA ARG A 227 7.58 16.81 -12.04
C ARG A 227 8.55 17.41 -13.02
N GLY A 228 9.35 16.58 -13.68
CA GLY A 228 10.27 16.98 -14.72
C GLY A 228 9.82 16.51 -16.09
N ASP A 229 10.00 17.37 -17.11
CA ASP A 229 9.68 17.09 -18.51
C ASP A 229 10.93 17.04 -19.41
N GLY A 230 12.12 17.01 -18.81
CA GLY A 230 13.41 17.03 -19.51
C GLY A 230 13.95 18.44 -19.77
N SER A 231 13.18 19.49 -19.50
CA SER A 231 13.62 20.89 -19.64
C SER A 231 13.37 21.70 -18.36
N VAL A 232 12.26 21.42 -17.69
CA VAL A 232 11.83 22.14 -16.49
C VAL A 232 11.41 21.13 -15.42
N LEU A 233 11.83 21.42 -14.17
CA LEU A 233 11.41 20.69 -12.98
C LEU A 233 10.49 21.60 -12.14
N LYS A 234 9.21 21.23 -12.06
CA LYS A 234 8.18 22.00 -11.37
C LYS A 234 7.82 21.36 -10.04
N PRO A 235 8.08 22.01 -8.90
CA PRO A 235 7.70 21.48 -7.59
C PRO A 235 6.18 21.46 -7.42
N TYR A 236 5.64 20.40 -6.77
CA TYR A 236 4.23 20.29 -6.45
C TYR A 236 3.97 19.76 -5.02
N VAL A 237 5.01 19.27 -4.35
CA VAL A 237 5.03 19.04 -2.90
C VAL A 237 6.27 19.73 -2.38
N VAL A 238 6.11 20.75 -1.54
CA VAL A 238 7.22 21.51 -0.94
C VAL A 238 7.30 21.15 0.54
N PHE A 239 8.51 21.02 1.07
CA PHE A 239 8.79 20.74 2.48
C PHE A 239 9.50 21.97 3.06
N PRO A 240 8.76 22.96 3.57
CA PRO A 240 9.39 24.10 4.27
C PRO A 240 10.11 23.55 5.49
N GLY A 241 11.34 24.03 5.71
CA GLY A 241 12.19 23.69 6.85
C GLY A 241 11.56 24.06 8.20
#